data_f6f9b6245a593b2dd6a751766b69cd01
#
_entry.id   f6f9b6245a593b2dd6a751766b69cd01
#
_cell.length_a   1.000
_cell.length_b   1.000
_cell.length_c   1.000
_cell.angle_alpha   90.00
_cell.angle_beta   90.00
_cell.angle_gamma   90.00
#
_symmetry.space_group_name_H-M   'P 1'
#
loop_
_entity.id
_entity.type
_entity.pdbx_description
1 polymer ?
#
loop_
_entity_poly.entity_id
_entity_poly.type
_entity_poly.pdbx_seq_one_letter_code
_entity_poly.pdbx_strand_id
1 'polypeptide(L)'
;MFRHLHEIQSGRTSSISHEILGFDSKGNSVDYSNHGTAEEICEAASKLITFIDLAGHHKYLHTTISALTGYCPHYVMLVVSAGAGVVGMTQEHLGIAVALEVPFFVVVTKVDMVPAPRLNATLSTVATILKSAGASKVPLVVKSSDDCITAASNQLKNNIVPIFCVSSVEGTGLERVKQFLHLLPPGVGQVEASKLEQELPEFQVDELFDVPGVGTVAGGLVTQGIIVENMALKVIRVTTFELLFIFLSPRLVHLRTVDSRR
;
A
#
# COMPACT_ATOMS: atom_id res chain seq x y z
N MET A 1 -1.09 11.67 3.92
CA MET A 1 -1.38 13.06 4.40
C MET A 1 -0.94 14.09 3.39
N PHE A 2 -1.57 15.27 3.36
CA PHE A 2 -1.18 16.34 2.43
C PHE A 2 0.22 16.87 2.75
N ARG A 3 1.12 16.85 1.77
CA ARG A 3 2.50 17.35 1.89
C ARG A 3 2.67 18.75 1.34
N HIS A 4 1.77 19.19 0.44
CA HIS A 4 1.88 20.47 -0.25
C HIS A 4 0.70 21.39 0.05
N LEU A 5 0.96 22.70 0.04
CA LEU A 5 -0.07 23.71 0.33
C LEU A 5 -1.26 23.62 -0.64
N HIS A 6 -1.02 23.32 -1.92
CA HIS A 6 -2.08 23.16 -2.91
C HIS A 6 -2.95 21.92 -2.65
N GLU A 7 -2.44 20.87 -2.01
CA GLU A 7 -3.21 19.70 -1.59
C GLU A 7 -4.17 20.06 -0.47
N ILE A 8 -3.71 20.85 0.50
CA ILE A 8 -4.55 21.37 1.59
C ILE A 8 -5.69 22.24 1.04
N GLN A 9 -5.38 23.12 0.08
CA GLN A 9 -6.35 24.02 -0.53
C GLN A 9 -7.35 23.29 -1.44
N SER A 10 -6.90 22.29 -2.19
CA SER A 10 -7.75 21.55 -3.12
C SER A 10 -8.46 20.34 -2.53
N GLY A 11 -8.00 19.84 -1.37
CA GLY A 11 -8.45 18.60 -0.77
C GLY A 11 -8.08 17.36 -1.61
N ARG A 12 -7.06 17.44 -2.45
CA ARG A 12 -6.65 16.38 -3.38
C ARG A 12 -5.18 16.03 -3.17
N THR A 13 -4.89 14.75 -3.04
CA THR A 13 -3.53 14.21 -3.01
C THR A 13 -2.88 14.37 -4.39
N SER A 14 -1.65 14.84 -4.43
CA SER A 14 -0.84 14.95 -5.65
C SER A 14 0.50 14.21 -5.53
N SER A 15 0.97 13.98 -4.31
CA SER A 15 2.20 13.30 -3.97
C SER A 15 1.95 11.94 -3.35
N ILE A 16 2.95 11.08 -3.38
CA ILE A 16 2.91 9.80 -2.68
C ILE A 16 3.21 10.05 -1.20
N SER A 17 2.42 9.47 -0.30
CA SER A 17 2.70 9.47 1.13
C SER A 17 2.61 8.08 1.72
N HIS A 18 3.37 7.86 2.79
CA HIS A 18 3.44 6.59 3.50
C HIS A 18 2.90 6.77 4.91
N GLU A 19 2.05 5.84 5.32
CA GLU A 19 1.49 5.75 6.67
C GLU A 19 1.60 4.31 7.16
N ILE A 20 1.84 4.15 8.45
CA ILE A 20 2.01 2.82 9.03
C ILE A 20 0.89 2.48 10.01
N LEU A 21 0.52 1.21 10.04
CA LEU A 21 -0.37 0.61 11.02
C LEU A 21 0.24 -0.69 11.52
N GLY A 22 0.47 -0.76 12.82
CA GLY A 22 0.94 -1.95 13.48
C GLY A 22 -0.22 -2.79 14.04
N PHE A 23 0.06 -4.06 14.30
CA PHE A 23 -0.78 -4.94 15.09
C PHE A 23 0.09 -5.68 16.11
N ASP A 24 -0.37 -5.76 17.35
CA ASP A 24 0.28 -6.56 18.38
C ASP A 24 0.03 -8.07 18.17
N SER A 25 0.64 -8.90 19.00
CA SER A 25 0.46 -10.36 18.95
C SER A 25 -0.97 -10.83 19.25
N LYS A 26 -1.82 -9.95 19.77
CA LYS A 26 -3.24 -10.22 20.09
C LYS A 26 -4.18 -9.72 18.99
N GLY A 27 -3.64 -9.00 17.98
CA GLY A 27 -4.42 -8.40 16.89
C GLY A 27 -4.99 -7.02 17.18
N ASN A 28 -4.60 -6.37 18.28
CA ASN A 28 -4.99 -4.98 18.53
C ASN A 28 -4.16 -4.03 17.66
N SER A 29 -4.79 -2.95 17.19
CA SER A 29 -4.08 -1.95 16.39
C SER A 29 -3.10 -1.14 17.25
N VAL A 30 -1.91 -0.97 16.71
CA VAL A 30 -0.83 -0.11 17.23
C VAL A 30 -0.65 1.02 16.23
N ASP A 31 -1.03 2.23 16.63
CA ASP A 31 -1.06 3.39 15.76
C ASP A 31 -0.60 4.67 16.49
N TYR A 32 -0.60 5.79 15.79
CA TYR A 32 -0.19 7.09 16.33
C TYR A 32 -1.11 7.65 17.45
N SER A 33 -2.22 6.98 17.76
CA SER A 33 -3.08 7.40 18.88
C SER A 33 -2.42 7.13 20.24
N ASN A 34 -1.58 6.09 20.30
CA ASN A 34 -0.91 5.65 21.54
C ASN A 34 0.63 5.76 21.47
N HIS A 35 1.18 5.98 20.28
CA HIS A 35 2.62 6.06 20.02
C HIS A 35 2.96 7.36 19.29
N GLY A 36 4.02 8.02 19.72
CA GLY A 36 4.41 9.33 19.19
C GLY A 36 5.21 9.25 17.89
N THR A 37 5.90 8.14 17.66
CA THR A 37 6.83 7.96 16.54
C THR A 37 6.57 6.65 15.77
N ALA A 38 7.01 6.62 14.51
CA ALA A 38 6.98 5.41 13.70
C ALA A 38 7.85 4.30 14.28
N GLU A 39 8.95 4.64 14.92
CA GLU A 39 9.88 3.71 15.57
C GLU A 39 9.19 2.97 16.72
N GLU A 40 8.47 3.69 17.58
CA GLU A 40 7.70 3.09 18.68
C GLU A 40 6.62 2.12 18.18
N ILE A 41 5.94 2.47 17.07
CA ILE A 41 4.96 1.58 16.43
C ILE A 41 5.64 0.32 15.91
N CYS A 42 6.80 0.45 15.24
CA CYS A 42 7.56 -0.68 14.72
C CYS A 42 8.04 -1.63 15.82
N GLU A 43 8.49 -1.08 16.97
CA GLU A 43 8.96 -1.88 18.10
C GLU A 43 7.81 -2.61 18.82
N ALA A 44 6.64 -1.96 18.93
CA ALA A 44 5.48 -2.53 19.62
C ALA A 44 4.68 -3.52 18.75
N ALA A 45 4.80 -3.43 17.43
CA ALA A 45 4.03 -4.24 16.50
C ALA A 45 4.69 -5.60 16.21
N SER A 46 3.90 -6.66 16.23
CA SER A 46 4.28 -7.98 15.71
C SER A 46 4.02 -8.11 14.19
N LYS A 47 3.12 -7.29 13.66
CA LYS A 47 2.82 -7.15 12.22
C LYS A 47 2.72 -5.68 11.87
N LEU A 48 3.40 -5.27 10.82
CA LEU A 48 3.38 -3.90 10.30
C LEU A 48 2.77 -3.87 8.90
N ILE A 49 1.89 -2.90 8.66
CA ILE A 49 1.32 -2.60 7.35
C ILE A 49 1.68 -1.17 7.00
N THR A 50 2.33 -0.98 5.85
CA THR A 50 2.60 0.34 5.29
C THR A 50 1.54 0.64 4.23
N PHE A 51 0.80 1.71 4.40
CA PHE A 51 -0.09 2.25 3.39
C PHE A 51 0.67 3.23 2.50
N ILE A 52 0.56 3.04 1.20
CA ILE A 52 1.06 3.96 0.20
C ILE A 52 -0.15 4.71 -0.33
N ASP A 53 -0.32 5.97 0.12
CA ASP A 53 -1.43 6.83 -0.30
C ASP A 53 -1.10 7.46 -1.65
N LEU A 54 -1.93 7.17 -2.64
CA LEU A 54 -1.74 7.55 -4.03
C LEU A 54 -2.79 8.56 -4.50
N ALA A 55 -2.40 9.41 -5.43
CA ALA A 55 -3.31 10.39 -6.00
C ALA A 55 -4.41 9.75 -6.85
N GLY A 56 -5.68 10.04 -6.51
CA GLY A 56 -6.84 9.51 -7.23
C GLY A 56 -7.27 10.32 -8.45
N HIS A 57 -6.63 11.45 -8.77
CA HIS A 57 -7.02 12.35 -9.85
C HIS A 57 -6.28 12.03 -11.16
N HIS A 58 -6.98 12.08 -12.30
CA HIS A 58 -6.42 11.72 -13.63
C HIS A 58 -5.11 12.45 -13.98
N LYS A 59 -4.92 13.68 -13.52
CA LYS A 59 -3.68 14.43 -13.70
C LYS A 59 -2.45 13.72 -13.16
N TYR A 60 -2.63 12.93 -12.11
CA TYR A 60 -1.55 12.25 -11.39
C TYR A 60 -1.53 10.73 -11.65
N LEU A 61 -2.25 10.27 -12.68
CA LEU A 61 -2.33 8.85 -13.02
C LEU A 61 -0.95 8.24 -13.28
N HIS A 62 -0.06 9.00 -13.93
CA HIS A 62 1.31 8.56 -14.17
C HIS A 62 2.07 8.30 -12.85
N THR A 63 1.93 9.19 -11.87
CA THR A 63 2.51 9.02 -10.52
C THR A 63 1.95 7.77 -9.84
N THR A 64 0.65 7.53 -9.97
CA THR A 64 -0.01 6.33 -9.42
C THR A 64 0.51 5.05 -10.07
N ILE A 65 0.67 5.03 -11.40
CA ILE A 65 1.24 3.87 -12.10
C ILE A 65 2.69 3.65 -11.67
N SER A 66 3.51 4.71 -11.64
CA SER A 66 4.91 4.62 -11.21
C SER A 66 5.04 4.08 -9.79
N ALA A 67 4.15 4.50 -8.88
CA ALA A 67 4.14 3.99 -7.52
C ALA A 67 3.75 2.51 -7.45
N LEU A 68 2.73 2.09 -8.17
CA LEU A 68 2.29 0.69 -8.19
C LEU A 68 3.36 -0.24 -8.79
N THR A 69 4.12 0.24 -9.75
CA THR A 69 5.21 -0.54 -10.38
C THR A 69 6.52 -0.47 -9.61
N GLY A 70 6.83 0.68 -8.98
CA GLY A 70 8.07 0.90 -8.24
C GLY A 70 8.05 0.30 -6.83
N TYR A 71 6.99 0.55 -6.07
CA TYR A 71 6.89 0.03 -4.69
C TYR A 71 6.41 -1.42 -4.60
N CYS A 72 5.98 -2.04 -5.69
CA CYS A 72 5.53 -3.43 -5.74
C CYS A 72 4.60 -3.81 -4.58
N PRO A 73 3.46 -3.11 -4.38
CA PRO A 73 2.60 -3.33 -3.22
C PRO A 73 2.03 -4.75 -3.23
N HIS A 74 1.94 -5.37 -2.06
CA HIS A 74 1.37 -6.72 -1.91
C HIS A 74 -0.14 -6.75 -2.18
N TYR A 75 -0.84 -5.65 -1.87
CA TYR A 75 -2.29 -5.51 -2.00
C TYR A 75 -2.66 -4.12 -2.43
N VAL A 76 -3.77 -3.99 -3.16
CA VAL A 76 -4.36 -2.69 -3.51
C VAL A 76 -5.67 -2.52 -2.76
N MET A 77 -5.84 -1.40 -2.07
CA MET A 77 -7.10 -0.97 -1.48
C MET A 77 -7.79 0.03 -2.41
N LEU A 78 -8.82 -0.41 -3.12
CA LEU A 78 -9.62 0.46 -3.98
C LEU A 78 -10.69 1.17 -3.16
N VAL A 79 -10.58 2.48 -3.03
CA VAL A 79 -11.52 3.29 -2.24
C VAL A 79 -12.60 3.90 -3.14
N VAL A 80 -13.86 3.66 -2.78
CA VAL A 80 -15.04 4.15 -3.51
C VAL A 80 -15.93 4.93 -2.57
N SER A 81 -16.32 6.15 -2.91
CA SER A 81 -17.31 6.89 -2.12
C SER A 81 -18.72 6.36 -2.37
N ALA A 82 -19.48 6.08 -1.31
CA ALA A 82 -20.86 5.59 -1.41
C ALA A 82 -21.77 6.56 -2.18
N GLY A 83 -21.53 7.86 -2.06
CA GLY A 83 -22.32 8.90 -2.73
C GLY A 83 -21.94 9.12 -4.19
N ALA A 84 -20.64 9.16 -4.50
CA ALA A 84 -20.16 9.34 -5.87
C ALA A 84 -20.32 8.05 -6.71
N GLY A 85 -20.24 6.89 -6.06
CA GLY A 85 -20.26 5.60 -6.73
C GLY A 85 -18.99 5.34 -7.53
N VAL A 86 -19.10 4.47 -8.53
CA VAL A 86 -18.00 4.16 -9.44
C VAL A 86 -17.92 5.24 -10.51
N VAL A 87 -16.79 5.94 -10.53
CA VAL A 87 -16.46 6.96 -11.54
C VAL A 87 -15.42 6.40 -12.53
N GLY A 88 -15.18 7.10 -13.66
CA GLY A 88 -14.23 6.63 -14.69
C GLY A 88 -12.85 6.30 -14.12
N MET A 89 -12.30 7.15 -13.24
CA MET A 89 -11.02 6.90 -12.57
C MET A 89 -11.01 5.63 -11.72
N THR A 90 -12.14 5.26 -11.10
CA THR A 90 -12.25 4.00 -10.34
C THR A 90 -12.05 2.79 -11.26
N GLN A 91 -12.57 2.86 -12.49
CA GLN A 91 -12.42 1.79 -13.47
C GLN A 91 -10.98 1.71 -13.99
N GLU A 92 -10.34 2.86 -14.21
CA GLU A 92 -8.93 2.92 -14.63
C GLU A 92 -8.00 2.33 -13.55
N HIS A 93 -8.17 2.74 -12.29
CA HIS A 93 -7.36 2.19 -11.18
C HIS A 93 -7.61 0.68 -10.99
N LEU A 94 -8.85 0.24 -11.12
CA LEU A 94 -9.17 -1.19 -11.10
C LEU A 94 -8.49 -1.93 -12.26
N GLY A 95 -8.54 -1.36 -13.47
CA GLY A 95 -7.88 -1.91 -14.65
C GLY A 95 -6.37 -2.08 -14.45
N ILE A 96 -5.71 -1.10 -13.83
CA ILE A 96 -4.29 -1.16 -13.52
C ILE A 96 -4.00 -2.27 -12.49
N ALA A 97 -4.77 -2.35 -11.40
CA ALA A 97 -4.59 -3.40 -10.40
C ALA A 97 -4.77 -4.81 -10.98
N VAL A 98 -5.74 -4.98 -11.88
CA VAL A 98 -5.96 -6.25 -12.60
C VAL A 98 -4.83 -6.54 -13.58
N ALA A 99 -4.35 -5.54 -14.32
CA ALA A 99 -3.26 -5.72 -15.30
C ALA A 99 -1.91 -6.06 -14.63
N LEU A 100 -1.68 -5.54 -13.43
CA LEU A 100 -0.50 -5.85 -12.62
C LEU A 100 -0.65 -7.14 -11.79
N GLU A 101 -1.81 -7.79 -11.87
CA GLU A 101 -2.14 -9.02 -11.12
C GLU A 101 -2.04 -8.87 -9.60
N VAL A 102 -2.04 -7.64 -9.08
CA VAL A 102 -1.97 -7.39 -7.64
C VAL A 102 -3.31 -7.72 -6.98
N PRO A 103 -3.33 -8.53 -5.92
CA PRO A 103 -4.53 -8.80 -5.15
C PRO A 103 -5.12 -7.49 -4.60
N PHE A 104 -6.45 -7.34 -4.69
CA PHE A 104 -7.08 -6.10 -4.25
C PHE A 104 -8.39 -6.35 -3.50
N PHE A 105 -8.80 -5.36 -2.74
CA PHE A 105 -10.09 -5.32 -2.05
C PHE A 105 -10.71 -3.93 -2.16
N VAL A 106 -12.00 -3.83 -1.93
CA VAL A 106 -12.75 -2.57 -2.10
C VAL A 106 -13.23 -2.07 -0.76
N VAL A 107 -13.05 -0.77 -0.52
CA VAL A 107 -13.59 -0.07 0.66
C VAL A 107 -14.56 1.02 0.19
N VAL A 108 -15.84 0.81 0.46
CA VAL A 108 -16.90 1.81 0.19
C VAL A 108 -17.02 2.71 1.40
N THR A 109 -16.60 3.96 1.25
CA THR A 109 -16.53 4.96 2.32
C THR A 109 -17.73 5.89 2.36
N LYS A 110 -17.87 6.65 3.45
CA LYS A 110 -18.92 7.67 3.65
C LYS A 110 -20.33 7.08 3.57
N VAL A 111 -20.51 5.88 4.14
CA VAL A 111 -21.81 5.18 4.10
C VAL A 111 -22.87 5.89 4.95
N ASP A 112 -22.43 6.67 5.95
CA ASP A 112 -23.26 7.53 6.80
C ASP A 112 -23.94 8.67 6.02
N MET A 113 -23.36 9.10 4.92
CA MET A 113 -23.85 10.25 4.14
C MET A 113 -24.91 9.87 3.09
N VAL A 114 -25.26 8.61 2.96
CA VAL A 114 -26.15 8.15 1.89
C VAL A 114 -27.25 7.25 2.40
N PRO A 115 -28.49 7.32 1.83
CA PRO A 115 -29.55 6.39 2.20
C PRO A 115 -29.25 4.98 1.68
N ALA A 116 -29.80 3.96 2.36
CA ALA A 116 -29.58 2.55 2.03
C ALA A 116 -29.85 2.17 0.54
N PRO A 117 -30.86 2.69 -0.16
CA PRO A 117 -31.03 2.40 -1.58
C PRO A 117 -29.85 2.86 -2.45
N ARG A 118 -29.25 4.03 -2.13
CA ARG A 118 -28.09 4.56 -2.85
C ARG A 118 -26.86 3.70 -2.60
N LEU A 119 -26.62 3.31 -1.34
CA LEU A 119 -25.54 2.38 -1.01
C LEU A 119 -25.68 1.06 -1.75
N ASN A 120 -26.87 0.45 -1.76
CA ASN A 120 -27.14 -0.80 -2.47
C ASN A 120 -26.91 -0.67 -3.99
N ALA A 121 -27.28 0.46 -4.58
CA ALA A 121 -27.00 0.74 -5.99
C ALA A 121 -25.48 0.80 -6.26
N THR A 122 -24.73 1.48 -5.41
CA THR A 122 -23.26 1.55 -5.52
C THR A 122 -22.63 0.16 -5.38
N LEU A 123 -23.04 -0.63 -4.40
CA LEU A 123 -22.56 -2.01 -4.21
C LEU A 123 -22.87 -2.90 -5.41
N SER A 124 -24.07 -2.78 -5.99
CA SER A 124 -24.45 -3.51 -7.20
C SER A 124 -23.59 -3.12 -8.40
N THR A 125 -23.29 -1.83 -8.57
CA THR A 125 -22.41 -1.34 -9.64
C THR A 125 -21.00 -1.86 -9.48
N VAL A 126 -20.44 -1.79 -8.26
CA VAL A 126 -19.10 -2.34 -7.93
C VAL A 126 -19.09 -3.83 -8.26
N ALA A 127 -20.08 -4.59 -7.80
CA ALA A 127 -20.15 -6.03 -8.04
C ALA A 127 -20.25 -6.36 -9.55
N THR A 128 -20.96 -5.56 -10.33
CA THR A 128 -21.10 -5.74 -11.79
C THR A 128 -19.75 -5.52 -12.47
N ILE A 129 -19.02 -4.47 -12.11
CA ILE A 129 -17.72 -4.14 -12.70
C ILE A 129 -16.68 -5.21 -12.36
N LEU A 130 -16.66 -5.69 -11.10
CA LEU A 130 -15.75 -6.77 -10.69
C LEU A 130 -15.99 -8.07 -11.48
N LYS A 131 -17.22 -8.36 -11.84
CA LYS A 131 -17.56 -9.52 -12.68
C LYS A 131 -17.21 -9.32 -14.16
N SER A 132 -17.30 -8.08 -14.66
CA SER A 132 -17.10 -7.73 -16.08
C SER A 132 -15.64 -7.44 -16.44
N ALA A 133 -14.79 -7.09 -15.48
CA ALA A 133 -13.41 -6.59 -15.70
C ALA A 133 -12.41 -7.65 -16.19
N GLY A 134 -12.84 -8.62 -16.98
CA GLY A 134 -11.97 -9.66 -17.57
C GLY A 134 -11.35 -10.62 -16.55
N ALA A 135 -11.64 -10.41 -15.28
CA ALA A 135 -10.98 -11.09 -14.18
C ALA A 135 -11.85 -12.17 -13.52
N SER A 136 -13.11 -12.32 -13.90
CA SER A 136 -14.06 -13.29 -13.29
C SER A 136 -14.01 -13.30 -11.76
N LYS A 137 -13.93 -12.11 -11.14
CA LYS A 137 -13.82 -11.96 -9.69
C LYS A 137 -15.17 -12.12 -9.02
N VAL A 138 -15.18 -12.77 -7.87
CA VAL A 138 -16.36 -12.95 -7.04
C VAL A 138 -16.42 -11.87 -5.96
N PRO A 139 -17.34 -10.89 -6.04
CA PRO A 139 -17.49 -9.87 -5.00
C PRO A 139 -18.07 -10.48 -3.73
N LEU A 140 -17.45 -10.23 -2.58
CA LEU A 140 -17.92 -10.64 -1.26
C LEU A 140 -18.14 -9.40 -0.38
N VAL A 141 -19.39 -9.07 -0.09
CA VAL A 141 -19.67 -7.98 0.89
C VAL A 141 -19.45 -8.52 2.29
N VAL A 142 -18.46 -7.98 2.97
CA VAL A 142 -18.06 -8.42 4.32
C VAL A 142 -19.02 -7.85 5.36
N LYS A 143 -19.72 -8.73 6.07
CA LYS A 143 -20.69 -8.38 7.13
C LYS A 143 -20.34 -8.97 8.48
N SER A 144 -19.58 -10.04 8.51
CA SER A 144 -19.23 -10.80 9.71
C SER A 144 -17.71 -11.03 9.82
N SER A 145 -17.25 -11.49 10.98
CA SER A 145 -15.86 -11.94 11.17
C SER A 145 -15.52 -13.16 10.32
N ASP A 146 -16.47 -14.06 10.09
CA ASP A 146 -16.26 -15.24 9.25
C ASP A 146 -16.02 -14.85 7.79
N ASP A 147 -16.72 -13.82 7.33
CA ASP A 147 -16.48 -13.24 6.00
C ASP A 147 -15.05 -12.68 5.89
N CYS A 148 -14.54 -12.02 6.97
CA CYS A 148 -13.16 -11.50 7.00
C CYS A 148 -12.14 -12.63 6.89
N ILE A 149 -12.33 -13.74 7.64
CA ILE A 149 -11.45 -14.90 7.60
C ILE A 149 -11.47 -15.55 6.22
N THR A 150 -12.66 -15.74 5.66
CA THR A 150 -12.85 -16.30 4.32
C THR A 150 -12.18 -15.41 3.25
N ALA A 151 -12.37 -14.11 3.35
CA ALA A 151 -11.76 -13.15 2.44
C ALA A 151 -10.23 -13.18 2.53
N ALA A 152 -9.66 -13.11 3.73
CA ALA A 152 -8.21 -13.11 3.94
C ALA A 152 -7.56 -14.40 3.44
N SER A 153 -8.17 -15.56 3.73
CA SER A 153 -7.65 -16.88 3.32
C SER A 153 -7.64 -17.07 1.79
N ASN A 154 -8.50 -16.36 1.06
CA ASN A 154 -8.60 -16.47 -0.40
C ASN A 154 -7.92 -15.30 -1.13
N GLN A 155 -7.37 -14.33 -0.41
CA GLN A 155 -6.84 -13.10 -1.03
C GLN A 155 -5.69 -13.38 -2.00
N LEU A 156 -4.77 -14.27 -1.64
CA LEU A 156 -3.62 -14.64 -2.52
C LEU A 156 -4.07 -15.37 -3.79
N LYS A 157 -5.20 -16.07 -3.77
CA LYS A 157 -5.77 -16.71 -4.97
C LYS A 157 -6.40 -15.70 -5.91
N ASN A 158 -6.60 -14.48 -5.43
CA ASN A 158 -7.16 -13.33 -6.17
C ASN A 158 -8.48 -13.60 -6.90
N ASN A 159 -9.27 -14.56 -6.42
CA ASN A 159 -10.57 -14.91 -7.02
C ASN A 159 -11.73 -14.18 -6.34
N ILE A 160 -11.63 -13.97 -5.01
CA ILE A 160 -12.64 -13.29 -4.20
C ILE A 160 -12.16 -11.88 -3.92
N VAL A 161 -13.03 -10.90 -4.19
CA VAL A 161 -12.77 -9.48 -3.87
C VAL A 161 -13.69 -9.06 -2.73
N PRO A 162 -13.15 -8.88 -1.51
CA PRO A 162 -13.95 -8.41 -0.39
C PRO A 162 -14.29 -6.93 -0.55
N ILE A 163 -15.53 -6.59 -0.15
CA ILE A 163 -16.08 -5.24 -0.19
C ILE A 163 -16.47 -4.87 1.23
N PHE A 164 -15.85 -3.83 1.77
CA PHE A 164 -16.12 -3.29 3.10
C PHE A 164 -16.93 -2.00 2.98
N CYS A 165 -17.93 -1.85 3.83
CA CYS A 165 -18.71 -0.60 3.95
C CYS A 165 -18.30 0.11 5.23
N VAL A 166 -17.77 1.34 5.13
CA VAL A 166 -17.20 2.05 6.26
C VAL A 166 -17.65 3.52 6.35
N SER A 167 -17.73 4.01 7.58
CA SER A 167 -17.77 5.43 7.89
C SER A 167 -16.59 5.78 8.79
N SER A 168 -15.78 6.73 8.38
CA SER A 168 -14.68 7.24 9.20
C SER A 168 -15.17 8.15 10.33
N VAL A 169 -16.36 8.74 10.19
CA VAL A 169 -16.95 9.65 11.19
C VAL A 169 -17.61 8.87 12.32
N GLU A 170 -18.40 7.85 11.97
CA GLU A 170 -19.12 7.03 12.94
C GLU A 170 -18.30 5.82 13.42
N GLY A 171 -17.18 5.50 12.76
CA GLY A 171 -16.39 4.30 13.03
C GLY A 171 -17.01 3.01 12.49
N THR A 172 -18.18 3.09 11.85
CA THR A 172 -18.90 1.91 11.33
C THR A 172 -18.03 1.14 10.33
N GLY A 173 -17.87 -0.15 10.54
CA GLY A 173 -17.16 -1.07 9.65
C GLY A 173 -15.62 -1.03 9.74
N LEU A 174 -15.02 -0.05 10.44
CA LEU A 174 -13.56 0.07 10.53
C LEU A 174 -12.92 -1.12 11.23
N GLU A 175 -13.55 -1.65 12.28
CA GLU A 175 -13.02 -2.81 13.01
C GLU A 175 -12.93 -4.06 12.12
N ARG A 176 -13.85 -4.24 11.17
CA ARG A 176 -13.76 -5.34 10.20
C ARG A 176 -12.61 -5.16 9.22
N VAL A 177 -12.35 -3.91 8.79
CA VAL A 177 -11.19 -3.60 7.94
C VAL A 177 -9.90 -3.88 8.71
N LYS A 178 -9.78 -3.44 9.96
CA LYS A 178 -8.62 -3.72 10.82
C LYS A 178 -8.43 -5.23 11.00
N GLN A 179 -9.49 -5.96 11.33
CA GLN A 179 -9.45 -7.41 11.46
C GLN A 179 -8.99 -8.09 10.16
N PHE A 180 -9.53 -7.68 9.02
CA PHE A 180 -9.11 -8.19 7.72
C PHE A 180 -7.63 -7.91 7.45
N LEU A 181 -7.17 -6.68 7.67
CA LEU A 181 -5.76 -6.30 7.50
C LEU A 181 -4.84 -7.11 8.41
N HIS A 182 -5.26 -7.35 9.66
CA HIS A 182 -4.50 -8.21 10.57
C HIS A 182 -4.39 -9.65 10.04
N LEU A 183 -5.47 -10.19 9.46
CA LEU A 183 -5.53 -11.55 8.94
C LEU A 183 -4.87 -11.72 7.56
N LEU A 184 -4.62 -10.64 6.82
CA LEU A 184 -3.98 -10.73 5.49
C LEU A 184 -2.64 -11.48 5.59
N PRO A 185 -2.41 -12.49 4.74
CA PRO A 185 -1.10 -13.14 4.67
C PRO A 185 -0.03 -12.17 4.15
N PRO A 186 1.24 -12.38 4.44
CA PRO A 186 2.32 -11.65 3.77
C PRO A 186 2.22 -11.89 2.27
N GLY A 187 2.52 -10.86 1.45
CA GLY A 187 2.43 -10.95 0.00
C GLY A 187 3.40 -11.98 -0.61
N VAL A 188 4.51 -12.24 0.07
CA VAL A 188 5.51 -13.24 -0.31
C VAL A 188 5.40 -14.43 0.63
N GLY A 189 5.30 -15.65 0.08
CA GLY A 189 5.27 -16.88 0.86
C GLY A 189 6.60 -17.14 1.57
N GLN A 190 6.58 -17.83 2.74
CA GLN A 190 7.80 -18.12 3.51
C GLN A 190 8.91 -18.79 2.71
N VAL A 191 8.56 -19.73 1.83
CA VAL A 191 9.53 -20.44 0.97
C VAL A 191 10.17 -19.50 -0.03
N GLU A 192 9.41 -18.59 -0.59
CA GLU A 192 9.87 -17.58 -1.53
C GLU A 192 10.69 -16.49 -0.83
N ALA A 193 10.26 -16.03 0.33
CA ALA A 193 11.02 -15.12 1.18
C ALA A 193 12.40 -15.70 1.53
N SER A 194 12.46 -16.97 1.97
CA SER A 194 13.73 -17.62 2.28
C SER A 194 14.65 -17.80 1.07
N LYS A 195 14.11 -17.92 -0.13
CA LYS A 195 14.92 -17.93 -1.38
C LYS A 195 15.44 -16.52 -1.68
N LEU A 196 14.56 -15.52 -1.60
CA LEU A 196 14.95 -14.13 -1.84
C LEU A 196 16.01 -13.64 -0.85
N GLU A 197 15.96 -14.07 0.40
CA GLU A 197 16.98 -13.75 1.42
C GLU A 197 18.38 -14.34 1.09
N GLN A 198 18.44 -15.43 0.34
CA GLN A 198 19.71 -16.08 -0.07
C GLN A 198 20.31 -15.48 -1.34
N GLU A 199 19.55 -14.67 -2.07
CA GLU A 199 20.04 -14.00 -3.28
C GLU A 199 20.99 -12.85 -2.95
N LEU A 200 21.70 -12.36 -3.96
CA LEU A 200 22.53 -11.16 -3.81
C LEU A 200 21.63 -9.97 -3.48
N PRO A 201 22.01 -9.17 -2.48
CA PRO A 201 21.19 -8.05 -2.07
C PRO A 201 20.97 -7.06 -3.21
N GLU A 202 19.73 -6.66 -3.40
CA GLU A 202 19.31 -5.65 -4.36
C GLU A 202 18.38 -4.64 -3.68
N PHE A 203 18.70 -3.36 -3.83
CA PHE A 203 17.95 -2.26 -3.26
C PHE A 203 17.58 -1.25 -4.34
N GLN A 204 16.32 -1.09 -4.54
CA GLN A 204 15.77 -0.10 -5.45
C GLN A 204 15.63 1.23 -4.73
N VAL A 205 16.30 2.28 -5.22
CA VAL A 205 16.24 3.63 -4.65
C VAL A 205 15.06 4.39 -5.25
N ASP A 206 14.18 4.88 -4.41
CA ASP A 206 13.01 5.67 -4.79
C ASP A 206 13.24 7.16 -4.56
N GLU A 207 13.85 7.53 -3.43
CA GLU A 207 14.08 8.92 -3.04
C GLU A 207 15.50 9.12 -2.49
N LEU A 208 16.05 10.31 -2.71
CA LEU A 208 17.31 10.77 -2.14
C LEU A 208 17.06 11.97 -1.23
N PHE A 209 17.57 11.90 -0.02
CA PHE A 209 17.46 12.96 0.97
C PHE A 209 18.86 13.52 1.27
N ASP A 210 18.98 14.83 1.40
CA ASP A 210 20.18 15.47 1.93
C ASP A 210 19.92 15.85 3.39
N VAL A 211 20.55 15.11 4.30
CA VAL A 211 20.34 15.27 5.74
C VAL A 211 21.52 16.02 6.34
N PRO A 212 21.31 17.21 6.94
CA PRO A 212 22.37 17.98 7.56
C PRO A 212 23.15 17.18 8.60
N GLY A 213 24.48 17.14 8.48
CA GLY A 213 25.36 16.39 9.37
C GLY A 213 25.49 14.89 9.10
N VAL A 214 24.64 14.34 8.21
CA VAL A 214 24.68 12.94 7.80
C VAL A 214 25.15 12.80 6.36
N GLY A 215 24.71 13.68 5.48
CA GLY A 215 24.96 13.64 4.03
C GLY A 215 23.78 13.08 3.27
N THR A 216 24.04 12.50 2.09
CA THR A 216 22.99 11.95 1.23
C THR A 216 22.49 10.61 1.79
N VAL A 217 21.18 10.54 2.02
CA VAL A 217 20.45 9.34 2.48
C VAL A 217 19.54 8.88 1.36
N ALA A 218 19.60 7.59 1.03
CA ALA A 218 18.70 6.99 0.05
C ALA A 218 17.58 6.25 0.76
N GLY A 219 16.34 6.50 0.32
CA GLY A 219 15.15 5.75 0.69
C GLY A 219 14.71 4.84 -0.43
N GLY A 220 14.18 3.66 -0.11
CA GLY A 220 13.71 2.72 -1.12
C GLY A 220 13.36 1.35 -0.57
N LEU A 221 13.29 0.37 -1.47
CA LEU A 221 12.84 -1.00 -1.20
C LEU A 221 13.98 -2.01 -1.39
N VAL A 222 14.18 -2.91 -0.43
CA VAL A 222 14.99 -4.11 -0.61
C VAL A 222 14.15 -5.14 -1.35
N THR A 223 14.52 -5.46 -2.58
CA THR A 223 13.79 -6.41 -3.43
C THR A 223 14.24 -7.84 -3.20
N GLN A 224 15.52 -8.05 -2.86
CA GLN A 224 16.08 -9.37 -2.54
C GLN A 224 17.34 -9.23 -1.67
N GLY A 225 17.76 -10.33 -1.06
CA GLY A 225 18.95 -10.41 -0.21
C GLY A 225 18.75 -9.80 1.17
N ILE A 226 19.83 -9.86 1.94
CA ILE A 226 19.91 -9.27 3.29
C ILE A 226 21.00 -8.21 3.29
N ILE A 227 20.69 -7.05 3.85
CA ILE A 227 21.62 -5.93 3.95
C ILE A 227 21.99 -5.77 5.41
N VAL A 228 23.29 -5.68 5.66
CA VAL A 228 23.84 -5.52 6.99
C VAL A 228 24.64 -4.21 7.09
N GLU A 229 24.80 -3.72 8.30
CA GLU A 229 25.54 -2.51 8.58
C GLU A 229 26.98 -2.60 8.03
N ASN A 230 27.47 -1.50 7.45
CA ASN A 230 28.80 -1.39 6.83
C ASN A 230 29.04 -2.27 5.59
N MET A 231 28.01 -2.81 4.97
CA MET A 231 28.13 -3.53 3.72
C MET A 231 28.52 -2.58 2.58
N ALA A 232 29.57 -2.93 1.82
CA ALA A 232 30.01 -2.14 0.67
C ALA A 232 29.22 -2.55 -0.58
N LEU A 233 28.71 -1.55 -1.32
CA LEU A 233 27.74 -1.84 -2.37
C LEU A 233 27.97 -0.96 -3.59
N LYS A 234 27.56 -1.49 -4.75
CA LYS A 234 27.75 -0.84 -6.04
C LYS A 234 26.45 -0.14 -6.48
N VAL A 235 26.54 1.15 -6.72
CA VAL A 235 25.45 1.93 -7.32
C VAL A 235 25.46 1.70 -8.83
N ILE A 236 24.34 1.26 -9.39
CA ILE A 236 24.16 1.09 -10.82
C ILE A 236 23.01 2.01 -11.27
N ARG A 237 23.29 2.88 -12.22
CA ARG A 237 22.27 3.70 -12.86
C ARG A 237 21.81 3.02 -14.15
N VAL A 238 20.52 2.72 -14.25
CA VAL A 238 19.92 2.22 -15.49
C VAL A 238 19.45 3.41 -16.31
N THR A 239 20.03 3.62 -17.47
CA THR A 239 19.85 4.81 -18.32
C THR A 239 18.49 4.92 -19.02
N THR A 240 17.62 3.92 -18.93
CA THR A 240 16.31 3.90 -19.61
C THR A 240 15.13 4.29 -18.70
N PHE A 241 15.32 4.16 -17.40
CA PHE A 241 14.43 4.69 -16.34
C PHE A 241 15.33 5.15 -15.20
N GLU A 242 14.97 6.25 -14.52
CA GLU A 242 15.73 6.76 -13.37
C GLU A 242 15.60 5.83 -12.16
N LEU A 243 16.13 4.62 -12.27
CA LEU A 243 16.24 3.68 -11.15
C LEU A 243 17.68 3.67 -10.66
N LEU A 244 17.85 4.02 -9.41
CA LEU A 244 19.12 4.02 -8.70
C LEU A 244 19.07 2.92 -7.63
N PHE A 245 20.03 2.00 -7.61
CA PHE A 245 20.07 0.91 -6.63
C PHE A 245 21.14 1.20 -5.58
N ILE A 246 20.77 1.27 -4.31
CA ILE A 246 21.66 1.47 -3.16
C ILE A 246 21.12 0.72 -1.93
N PHE A 247 21.97 0.44 -0.98
CA PHE A 247 21.73 -0.46 0.15
C PHE A 247 21.63 0.26 1.50
N LEU A 248 20.76 -0.20 2.38
CA LEU A 248 20.53 0.41 3.70
C LEU A 248 20.61 -0.58 4.86
N SER A 249 21.11 -0.09 6.00
CA SER A 249 20.98 -0.65 7.34
C SER A 249 19.73 -0.07 8.04
N PRO A 250 19.12 -0.72 9.02
CA PRO A 250 17.99 -0.20 9.79
C PRO A 250 18.30 1.07 10.62
N ARG A 251 19.51 1.57 10.55
CA ARG A 251 19.91 2.88 11.09
C ARG A 251 20.57 3.67 9.96
N LEU A 252 20.17 4.92 9.75
CA LEU A 252 20.69 5.92 8.81
C LEU A 252 22.13 5.63 8.35
N VAL A 253 22.31 5.32 7.07
CA VAL A 253 23.64 4.98 6.51
C VAL A 253 24.20 6.16 5.75
N HIS A 254 25.45 6.47 6.05
CA HIS A 254 26.27 7.44 5.33
C HIS A 254 26.65 6.89 3.97
N LEU A 255 26.10 7.44 2.90
CA LEU A 255 26.58 7.20 1.55
C LEU A 255 27.88 7.95 1.32
N ARG A 256 29.02 7.24 1.28
CA ARG A 256 30.21 7.80 0.64
C ARG A 256 30.03 7.66 -0.86
N THR A 257 29.88 8.77 -1.55
CA THR A 257 30.02 8.85 -3.00
C THR A 257 31.42 8.37 -3.39
N VAL A 258 31.49 7.19 -3.99
CA VAL A 258 32.72 6.79 -4.69
C VAL A 258 32.62 7.41 -6.07
N ASP A 259 33.45 8.45 -6.28
CA ASP A 259 33.59 9.12 -7.57
C ASP A 259 34.03 8.07 -8.62
N SER A 260 33.16 7.82 -9.60
CA SER A 260 33.41 6.87 -10.69
C SER A 260 34.23 7.53 -11.81
N ARG A 261 35.35 8.14 -11.45
CA ARG A 261 36.39 8.50 -12.45
C ARG A 261 37.60 7.61 -12.22
N ARG A 262 37.56 6.44 -12.88
CA ARG A 262 38.73 5.77 -13.49
C ARG A 262 38.27 4.68 -14.44
#